data_fe532d68122fbf7af40fb247de09c0ed
#
_entry.id   fe532d68122fbf7af40fb247de09c0ed
#
_cell.length_a   1.000
_cell.length_b   1.000
_cell.length_c   1.000
_cell.angle_alpha   90.00
_cell.angle_beta   90.00
_cell.angle_gamma   90.00
#
_symmetry.space_group_name_H-M   'P 1'
#
loop_
_entity.id
_entity.type
_entity.pdbx_description
1 polymer ?
#
loop_
_entity_poly.entity_id
_entity_poly.type
_entity_poly.pdbx_seq_one_letter_code
_entity_poly.pdbx_strand_id
1 'polypeptide(L)'
;MDKKWPAWIVLGLIALIAGCALGLTNEVTAPVIKEQALASADEARRAVLPAATDFEEMAVDNDDIDYCYKGLANGETIGYTAQITVKGYGGEIEVVVGVDNDGVITGINVGGANFSETAGLGAKTKEPAFTEQFKGLSAPLTLKGNVDSVSGASVSSGAIVNGVNTVLDYVAGLEK
;
A
#
# COMPACT_ATOMS: atom_id res chain seq x y z
N MET A 1 -41.22 -33.05 29.72
CA MET A 1 -39.79 -33.45 29.58
C MET A 1 -39.20 -32.59 28.47
N ASP A 2 -38.54 -31.48 28.85
CA ASP A 2 -37.89 -30.60 27.87
C ASP A 2 -36.65 -31.30 27.34
N LYS A 3 -36.72 -31.77 26.11
CA LYS A 3 -35.61 -32.42 25.40
C LYS A 3 -34.58 -31.34 25.03
N LYS A 4 -33.71 -31.03 25.99
CA LYS A 4 -32.61 -30.06 25.76
C LYS A 4 -31.64 -30.70 24.78
N TRP A 5 -31.40 -30.01 23.66
CA TRP A 5 -30.39 -30.39 22.69
C TRP A 5 -29.02 -30.44 23.34
N PRO A 6 -28.16 -31.42 23.10
CA PRO A 6 -26.83 -31.41 23.66
C PRO A 6 -26.03 -30.23 23.13
N ALA A 7 -25.25 -29.62 24.00
CA ALA A 7 -24.54 -28.36 23.74
C ALA A 7 -23.67 -28.41 22.47
N TRP A 8 -23.06 -29.55 22.17
CA TRP A 8 -22.22 -29.73 21.00
C TRP A 8 -23.00 -29.61 19.67
N ILE A 9 -24.28 -30.06 19.64
CA ILE A 9 -25.16 -29.92 18.46
C ILE A 9 -25.51 -28.46 18.25
N VAL A 10 -25.85 -27.76 19.33
CA VAL A 10 -26.20 -26.33 19.28
C VAL A 10 -25.00 -25.50 18.80
N LEU A 11 -23.81 -25.77 19.35
CA LEU A 11 -22.58 -25.11 18.95
C LEU A 11 -22.23 -25.36 17.49
N GLY A 12 -22.36 -26.64 17.04
CA GLY A 12 -22.12 -27.02 15.65
C GLY A 12 -23.08 -26.32 14.68
N LEU A 13 -24.35 -26.19 15.05
CA LEU A 13 -25.35 -25.49 14.24
C LEU A 13 -25.06 -24.00 14.12
N ILE A 14 -24.70 -23.36 15.24
CA ILE A 14 -24.32 -21.93 15.25
C ILE A 14 -23.10 -21.70 14.38
N ALA A 15 -22.06 -22.54 14.50
CA ALA A 15 -20.86 -22.44 13.69
C ALA A 15 -21.14 -22.64 12.21
N LEU A 16 -22.02 -23.59 11.85
CA LEU A 16 -22.43 -23.83 10.47
C LEU A 16 -23.15 -22.61 9.88
N ILE A 17 -24.13 -22.06 10.61
CA ILE A 17 -24.89 -20.88 10.16
C ILE A 17 -23.97 -19.67 10.01
N ALA A 18 -23.09 -19.44 10.99
CA ALA A 18 -22.14 -18.34 10.94
C ALA A 18 -21.14 -18.48 9.76
N GLY A 19 -20.63 -19.70 9.54
CA GLY A 19 -19.74 -20.00 8.42
C GLY A 19 -20.40 -19.82 7.05
N CYS A 20 -21.63 -20.29 6.89
CA CYS A 20 -22.40 -20.07 5.68
C CYS A 20 -22.71 -18.59 5.45
N ALA A 21 -23.12 -17.86 6.47
CA ALA A 21 -23.38 -16.41 6.36
C ALA A 21 -22.14 -15.64 5.96
N LEU A 22 -20.97 -15.91 6.57
CA LEU A 22 -19.70 -15.30 6.22
C LEU A 22 -19.27 -15.64 4.79
N GLY A 23 -19.40 -16.91 4.39
CA GLY A 23 -19.06 -17.35 3.03
C GLY A 23 -19.90 -16.65 1.97
N LEU A 24 -21.22 -16.60 2.14
CA LEU A 24 -22.12 -15.90 1.23
C LEU A 24 -21.84 -14.39 1.16
N THR A 25 -21.58 -13.77 2.30
CA THR A 25 -21.24 -12.34 2.35
C THR A 25 -19.94 -12.09 1.60
N ASN A 26 -18.92 -12.92 1.82
CA ASN A 26 -17.63 -12.77 1.14
C ASN A 26 -17.77 -12.93 -0.39
N GLU A 27 -18.57 -13.90 -0.86
CA GLU A 27 -18.77 -14.12 -2.30
C GLU A 27 -19.40 -12.91 -3.01
N VAL A 28 -20.30 -12.20 -2.33
CA VAL A 28 -20.94 -11.01 -2.86
C VAL A 28 -20.03 -9.77 -2.76
N THR A 29 -19.24 -9.66 -1.69
CA THR A 29 -18.42 -8.46 -1.45
C THR A 29 -17.04 -8.52 -2.10
N ALA A 30 -16.46 -9.71 -2.32
CA ALA A 30 -15.13 -9.86 -2.91
C ALA A 30 -14.96 -9.15 -4.28
N PRO A 31 -15.89 -9.23 -5.24
CA PRO A 31 -15.74 -8.53 -6.51
C PRO A 31 -15.75 -7.02 -6.35
N VAL A 32 -16.58 -6.49 -5.45
CA VAL A 32 -16.67 -5.04 -5.17
C VAL A 32 -15.38 -4.55 -4.50
N ILE A 33 -14.84 -5.33 -3.55
CA ILE A 33 -13.56 -5.00 -2.90
C ILE A 33 -12.43 -4.97 -3.93
N LYS A 34 -12.40 -5.93 -4.87
CA LYS A 34 -11.38 -5.97 -5.92
C LYS A 34 -11.48 -4.75 -6.87
N GLU A 35 -12.68 -4.38 -7.28
CA GLU A 35 -12.90 -3.21 -8.13
C GLU A 35 -12.48 -1.92 -7.42
N GLN A 36 -12.84 -1.76 -6.14
CA GLN A 36 -12.42 -0.62 -5.33
C GLN A 36 -10.90 -0.58 -5.12
N ALA A 37 -10.25 -1.72 -4.93
CA ALA A 37 -8.80 -1.79 -4.79
C ALA A 37 -8.09 -1.33 -6.08
N LEU A 38 -8.57 -1.75 -7.25
CA LEU A 38 -8.03 -1.30 -8.53
C LEU A 38 -8.23 0.21 -8.76
N ALA A 39 -9.42 0.74 -8.45
CA ALA A 39 -9.70 2.17 -8.55
C ALA A 39 -8.82 2.98 -7.59
N SER A 40 -8.64 2.51 -6.36
CA SER A 40 -7.77 3.16 -5.36
C SER A 40 -6.30 3.12 -5.78
N ALA A 41 -5.84 2.04 -6.42
CA ALA A 41 -4.48 1.93 -6.94
C ALA A 41 -4.23 2.92 -8.09
N ASP A 42 -5.21 3.11 -8.97
CA ASP A 42 -5.14 4.11 -10.05
C ASP A 42 -5.08 5.54 -9.48
N GLU A 43 -5.92 5.83 -8.50
CA GLU A 43 -5.93 7.13 -7.83
C GLU A 43 -4.60 7.39 -7.12
N ALA A 44 -4.06 6.40 -6.42
CA ALA A 44 -2.76 6.49 -5.76
C ALA A 44 -1.64 6.78 -6.76
N ARG A 45 -1.59 6.08 -7.92
CA ARG A 45 -0.60 6.33 -8.98
C ARG A 45 -0.66 7.76 -9.51
N ARG A 46 -1.87 8.26 -9.81
CA ARG A 46 -2.07 9.64 -10.26
C ARG A 46 -1.70 10.67 -9.21
N ALA A 47 -1.94 10.37 -7.93
CA ALA A 47 -1.57 11.25 -6.83
C ALA A 47 -0.05 11.39 -6.66
N VAL A 48 0.71 10.31 -6.85
CA VAL A 48 2.17 10.32 -6.66
C VAL A 48 2.95 10.78 -7.90
N LEU A 49 2.37 10.68 -9.10
CA LEU A 49 2.97 11.19 -10.35
C LEU A 49 1.94 12.01 -11.15
N PRO A 50 1.54 13.19 -10.66
CA PRO A 50 0.43 13.96 -11.23
C PRO A 50 0.69 14.52 -12.63
N ALA A 51 1.94 14.57 -13.07
CA ALA A 51 2.31 14.99 -14.42
C ALA A 51 2.02 13.92 -15.48
N ALA A 52 1.83 12.65 -15.08
CA ALA A 52 1.52 11.57 -16.02
C ALA A 52 0.04 11.63 -16.44
N THR A 53 -0.19 11.50 -17.72
CA THR A 53 -1.53 11.39 -18.33
C THR A 53 -1.97 9.93 -18.43
N ASP A 54 -1.02 9.04 -18.71
CA ASP A 54 -1.24 7.61 -18.90
C ASP A 54 -0.19 6.79 -18.13
N PHE A 55 -0.52 5.52 -17.85
CA PHE A 55 0.36 4.57 -17.16
C PHE A 55 0.43 3.26 -17.96
N GLU A 56 1.64 2.78 -18.20
CA GLU A 56 1.91 1.51 -18.86
C GLU A 56 2.53 0.54 -17.85
N GLU A 57 1.91 -0.61 -17.67
CA GLU A 57 2.39 -1.64 -16.74
C GLU A 57 3.70 -2.25 -17.24
N MET A 58 4.65 -2.42 -16.34
CA MET A 58 5.93 -3.05 -16.59
C MET A 58 5.99 -4.41 -15.92
N ALA A 59 6.68 -5.36 -16.57
CA ALA A 59 7.03 -6.61 -15.90
C ALA A 59 8.02 -6.32 -14.76
N VAL A 60 7.70 -6.80 -13.57
CA VAL A 60 8.56 -6.66 -12.38
C VAL A 60 9.41 -7.91 -12.25
N ASP A 61 10.72 -7.73 -12.13
CA ASP A 61 11.70 -8.79 -11.88
C ASP A 61 12.35 -8.62 -10.49
N ASN A 62 11.52 -8.32 -9.50
CA ASN A 62 11.96 -8.14 -8.12
C ASN A 62 10.82 -8.57 -7.18
N ASP A 63 11.10 -9.53 -6.29
CA ASP A 63 10.11 -10.11 -5.37
C ASP A 63 9.59 -9.11 -4.31
N ASP A 64 10.31 -8.02 -4.07
CA ASP A 64 9.92 -7.00 -3.10
C ASP A 64 8.97 -5.94 -3.69
N ILE A 65 8.86 -5.85 -5.03
CA ILE A 65 8.01 -4.87 -5.72
C ILE A 65 6.73 -5.54 -6.21
N ASP A 66 5.60 -5.04 -5.77
CA ASP A 66 4.28 -5.59 -6.14
C ASP A 66 3.91 -5.24 -7.59
N TYR A 67 4.08 -3.96 -7.97
CA TYR A 67 3.78 -3.43 -9.30
C TYR A 67 4.75 -2.32 -9.68
N CYS A 68 4.99 -2.17 -10.98
CA CYS A 68 5.70 -1.03 -11.54
C CYS A 68 5.02 -0.55 -12.82
N TYR A 69 4.85 0.77 -12.97
CA TYR A 69 4.28 1.40 -14.15
C TYR A 69 5.17 2.54 -14.63
N LYS A 70 5.30 2.68 -15.95
CA LYS A 70 5.82 3.89 -16.55
C LYS A 70 4.73 4.95 -16.57
N GLY A 71 5.03 6.13 -16.11
CA GLY A 71 4.18 7.30 -16.29
C GLY A 71 4.50 7.99 -17.60
N LEU A 72 3.48 8.21 -18.40
CA LEU A 72 3.61 8.82 -19.72
C LEU A 72 2.95 10.19 -19.76
N ALA A 73 3.59 11.16 -20.44
CA ALA A 73 2.99 12.42 -20.80
C ALA A 73 3.28 12.69 -22.29
N ASN A 74 2.24 12.90 -23.09
CA ASN A 74 2.34 13.08 -24.55
C ASN A 74 3.09 11.95 -25.28
N GLY A 75 3.06 10.72 -24.72
CA GLY A 75 3.74 9.54 -25.25
C GLY A 75 5.21 9.41 -24.85
N GLU A 76 5.75 10.32 -24.06
CA GLU A 76 7.09 10.24 -23.51
C GLU A 76 7.06 9.78 -22.05
N THR A 77 8.05 8.98 -21.63
CA THR A 77 8.20 8.54 -20.24
C THR A 77 8.70 9.71 -19.41
N ILE A 78 7.94 10.08 -18.39
CA ILE A 78 8.27 11.18 -17.48
C ILE A 78 8.67 10.71 -16.08
N GLY A 79 8.59 9.42 -15.82
CA GLY A 79 8.92 8.80 -14.54
C GLY A 79 8.25 7.46 -14.38
N TYR A 80 8.34 6.94 -13.16
CA TYR A 80 7.85 5.62 -12.79
C TYR A 80 7.00 5.69 -11.53
N THR A 81 6.06 4.78 -11.41
CA THR A 81 5.37 4.54 -10.14
C THR A 81 5.53 3.09 -9.77
N ALA A 82 5.96 2.81 -8.55
CA ALA A 82 6.06 1.45 -8.06
C ALA A 82 5.36 1.29 -6.71
N GLN A 83 4.82 0.11 -6.47
CA GLN A 83 4.20 -0.26 -5.21
C GLN A 83 5.04 -1.32 -4.52
N ILE A 84 5.17 -1.17 -3.21
CA ILE A 84 5.79 -2.15 -2.32
C ILE A 84 4.90 -2.36 -1.10
N THR A 85 4.80 -3.59 -0.63
CA THR A 85 4.15 -3.93 0.63
C THR A 85 5.18 -4.14 1.72
N VAL A 86 5.13 -3.32 2.76
CA VAL A 86 6.04 -3.39 3.89
C VAL A 86 5.30 -3.80 5.17
N LYS A 87 6.02 -4.41 6.11
CA LYS A 87 5.45 -4.82 7.39
C LYS A 87 5.59 -3.69 8.41
N GLY A 88 4.47 -3.03 8.72
CA GLY A 88 4.36 -2.06 9.79
C GLY A 88 4.24 -2.70 11.18
N TYR A 89 3.81 -1.93 12.18
CA TYR A 89 3.54 -2.42 13.53
C TYR A 89 2.21 -3.17 13.62
N GLY A 90 1.14 -2.62 13.04
CA GLY A 90 -0.21 -3.18 13.10
C GLY A 90 -0.53 -4.17 11.99
N GLY A 91 0.26 -4.22 10.92
CA GLY A 91 0.02 -5.10 9.79
C GLY A 91 0.80 -4.66 8.55
N GLU A 92 0.30 -5.07 7.40
CA GLU A 92 0.86 -4.70 6.10
C GLU A 92 0.49 -3.26 5.74
N ILE A 93 1.45 -2.57 5.13
CA ILE A 93 1.32 -1.21 4.63
C ILE A 93 1.73 -1.23 3.17
N GLU A 94 0.80 -0.91 2.29
CA GLU A 94 1.09 -0.69 0.88
C GLU A 94 1.60 0.74 0.69
N VAL A 95 2.71 0.88 0.00
CA VAL A 95 3.34 2.17 -0.29
C VAL A 95 3.50 2.30 -1.80
N VAL A 96 2.83 3.28 -2.38
CA VAL A 96 3.01 3.67 -3.78
C VAL A 96 3.95 4.85 -3.84
N VAL A 97 5.00 4.76 -4.64
CA VAL A 97 6.02 5.79 -4.79
C VAL A 97 6.05 6.25 -6.23
N GLY A 98 5.98 7.56 -6.46
CA GLY A 98 6.24 8.17 -7.75
C GLY A 98 7.66 8.71 -7.79
N VAL A 99 8.38 8.43 -8.88
CA VAL A 99 9.77 8.84 -9.10
C VAL A 99 9.87 9.42 -10.50
N ASP A 100 10.50 10.57 -10.68
CA ASP A 100 10.77 11.14 -11.99
C ASP A 100 12.01 10.51 -12.66
N ASN A 101 12.33 10.95 -13.88
CA ASN A 101 13.48 10.44 -14.63
C ASN A 101 14.85 10.84 -14.03
N ASP A 102 14.88 11.75 -13.08
CA ASP A 102 16.10 12.15 -12.36
C ASP A 102 16.29 11.36 -11.04
N GLY A 103 15.40 10.39 -10.75
CA GLY A 103 15.42 9.61 -9.53
C GLY A 103 14.91 10.37 -8.30
N VAL A 104 14.16 11.45 -8.51
CA VAL A 104 13.59 12.28 -7.44
C VAL A 104 12.14 11.85 -7.16
N ILE A 105 11.80 11.72 -5.90
CA ILE A 105 10.45 11.36 -5.48
C ILE A 105 9.49 12.50 -5.79
N THR A 106 8.47 12.24 -6.59
CA THR A 106 7.39 13.18 -6.90
C THR A 106 6.27 13.14 -5.86
N GLY A 107 6.11 12.01 -5.18
CA GLY A 107 5.18 11.82 -4.08
C GLY A 107 5.14 10.37 -3.61
N ILE A 108 4.57 10.17 -2.43
CA ILE A 108 4.24 8.83 -1.93
C ILE A 108 2.78 8.77 -1.49
N ASN A 109 2.18 7.61 -1.63
CA ASN A 109 0.86 7.30 -1.06
C ASN A 109 1.01 6.07 -0.15
N VAL A 110 0.51 6.20 1.07
CA VAL A 110 0.59 5.16 2.11
C VAL A 110 -0.81 4.66 2.41
N GLY A 111 -1.03 3.35 2.35
CA GLY A 111 -2.37 2.81 2.62
C GLY A 111 -2.47 1.31 2.41
N GLY A 112 -3.41 0.94 1.53
CA GLY A 112 -3.73 -0.44 1.19
C GLY A 112 -5.00 -0.97 1.84
N ALA A 113 -5.53 -2.04 1.25
CA ALA A 113 -6.76 -2.67 1.72
C ALA A 113 -6.62 -3.31 3.11
N ASN A 114 -5.42 -3.77 3.44
CA ASN A 114 -5.09 -4.43 4.71
C ASN A 114 -4.47 -3.47 5.74
N PHE A 115 -4.48 -2.17 5.47
CA PHE A 115 -3.91 -1.19 6.37
C PHE A 115 -4.60 -1.18 7.74
N SER A 116 -3.93 -1.67 8.77
CA SER A 116 -4.49 -1.88 10.12
C SER A 116 -3.66 -1.23 11.23
N GLU A 117 -2.99 -0.14 10.91
CA GLU A 117 -2.20 0.61 11.88
C GLU A 117 -3.06 1.28 12.95
N THR A 118 -2.50 1.44 14.15
CA THR A 118 -3.20 2.04 15.29
C THR A 118 -3.61 3.49 15.02
N ALA A 119 -4.90 3.78 15.18
CA ALA A 119 -5.44 5.13 15.06
C ALA A 119 -4.71 6.13 15.99
N GLY A 120 -4.36 7.29 15.47
CA GLY A 120 -3.63 8.32 16.20
C GLY A 120 -2.11 8.08 16.36
N LEU A 121 -1.61 6.91 15.97
CA LEU A 121 -0.18 6.54 15.94
C LEU A 121 0.25 6.17 14.52
N GLY A 122 0.36 4.89 14.21
CA GLY A 122 0.77 4.40 12.90
C GLY A 122 -0.15 4.86 11.75
N ALA A 123 -1.43 5.05 12.01
CA ALA A 123 -2.36 5.59 11.03
C ALA A 123 -2.00 7.01 10.52
N LYS A 124 -1.22 7.78 11.29
CA LYS A 124 -0.72 9.09 10.88
C LYS A 124 0.33 9.05 9.77
N THR A 125 0.87 7.89 9.45
CA THR A 125 1.77 7.73 8.30
C THR A 125 1.07 7.97 6.96
N LYS A 126 -0.27 7.96 6.93
CA LYS A 126 -1.08 8.33 5.75
C LYS A 126 -1.31 9.84 5.63
N GLU A 127 -1.07 10.60 6.70
CA GLU A 127 -1.34 12.03 6.71
C GLU A 127 -0.30 12.81 5.89
N PRO A 128 -0.68 13.92 5.24
CA PRO A 128 0.23 14.77 4.48
C PRO A 128 1.46 15.20 5.26
N ALA A 129 1.32 15.43 6.57
CA ALA A 129 2.44 15.80 7.45
C ALA A 129 3.59 14.77 7.45
N PHE A 130 3.32 13.51 7.10
CA PHE A 130 4.35 12.49 6.94
C PHE A 130 4.70 12.28 5.46
N THR A 131 3.71 12.11 4.59
CA THR A 131 3.94 11.75 3.18
C THR A 131 4.60 12.85 2.36
N GLU A 132 4.30 14.11 2.64
CA GLU A 132 4.90 15.23 1.93
C GLU A 132 6.40 15.42 2.20
N GLN A 133 6.93 14.88 3.27
CA GLN A 133 8.35 14.95 3.58
C GLN A 133 9.23 14.26 2.52
N PHE A 134 8.68 13.28 1.81
CA PHE A 134 9.40 12.51 0.80
C PHE A 134 9.56 13.25 -0.52
N LYS A 135 8.67 14.18 -0.80
CA LYS A 135 8.63 14.90 -2.07
C LYS A 135 9.90 15.74 -2.29
N GLY A 136 10.53 15.53 -3.45
CA GLY A 136 11.77 16.22 -3.80
C GLY A 136 13.03 15.58 -3.21
N LEU A 137 12.90 14.47 -2.47
CA LEU A 137 14.05 13.71 -1.98
C LEU A 137 14.45 12.62 -2.98
N SER A 138 15.69 12.16 -2.86
CA SER A 138 16.27 11.03 -3.60
C SER A 138 17.02 10.10 -2.65
N ALA A 139 17.37 8.89 -3.11
CA ALA A 139 18.12 7.93 -2.29
C ALA A 139 19.50 8.48 -1.87
N PRO A 140 20.02 8.11 -0.68
CA PRO A 140 19.35 7.29 0.34
C PRO A 140 18.50 8.11 1.31
N LEU A 141 17.35 7.55 1.68
CA LEU A 141 16.50 8.11 2.74
C LEU A 141 16.88 7.51 4.09
N THR A 142 16.88 8.35 5.11
CA THR A 142 17.20 7.92 6.49
C THR A 142 16.18 8.49 7.47
N LEU A 143 15.58 7.60 8.27
CA LEU A 143 14.68 8.03 9.33
C LEU A 143 15.44 8.83 10.38
N LYS A 144 14.90 9.98 10.79
CA LYS A 144 15.53 10.99 11.66
C LYS A 144 16.75 11.69 11.04
N GLY A 145 17.01 11.50 9.77
CA GLY A 145 17.97 12.25 8.99
C GLY A 145 17.25 13.25 8.07
N ASN A 146 16.78 12.75 6.92
CA ASN A 146 16.01 13.54 5.96
C ASN A 146 14.50 13.29 5.99
N VAL A 147 14.04 12.28 6.77
CA VAL A 147 12.61 12.01 7.02
C VAL A 147 12.37 11.87 8.52
N ASP A 148 11.46 12.64 9.06
CA ASP A 148 11.06 12.55 10.46
C ASP A 148 10.05 11.41 10.69
N SER A 149 10.21 10.69 11.80
CA SER A 149 9.24 9.65 12.18
C SER A 149 7.97 10.24 12.78
N VAL A 150 6.85 9.57 12.54
CA VAL A 150 5.64 9.82 13.32
C VAL A 150 5.89 9.44 14.78
N SER A 151 5.60 10.38 15.70
CA SER A 151 5.78 10.14 17.14
C SER A 151 4.97 8.93 17.60
N GLY A 152 5.63 7.98 18.25
CA GLY A 152 5.03 6.71 18.70
C GLY A 152 4.83 5.66 17.61
N ALA A 153 5.20 5.92 16.36
CA ALA A 153 5.08 5.00 15.22
C ALA A 153 6.38 4.79 14.47
N SER A 154 7.52 4.74 15.17
CA SER A 154 8.85 4.62 14.55
C SER A 154 9.04 3.33 13.75
N VAL A 155 8.35 2.24 14.14
CA VAL A 155 8.42 0.95 13.41
C VAL A 155 7.77 1.11 12.03
N SER A 156 6.55 1.62 11.97
CA SER A 156 5.82 1.82 10.71
C SER A 156 6.49 2.89 9.84
N SER A 157 6.95 4.01 10.44
CA SER A 157 7.71 5.04 9.71
C SER A 157 9.00 4.49 9.12
N GLY A 158 9.74 3.67 9.89
CA GLY A 158 10.97 3.03 9.44
C GLY A 158 10.74 2.02 8.33
N ALA A 159 9.68 1.21 8.43
CA ALA A 159 9.31 0.27 7.39
C ALA A 159 9.00 0.99 6.07
N ILE A 160 8.26 2.10 6.11
CA ILE A 160 7.94 2.91 4.94
C ILE A 160 9.21 3.50 4.31
N VAL A 161 10.10 4.11 5.12
CA VAL A 161 11.37 4.69 4.61
C VAL A 161 12.23 3.62 3.93
N ASN A 162 12.33 2.43 4.52
CA ASN A 162 13.06 1.31 3.91
C ASN A 162 12.40 0.85 2.61
N GLY A 163 11.08 0.73 2.58
CA GLY A 163 10.34 0.37 1.36
C GLY A 163 10.52 1.40 0.25
N VAL A 164 10.49 2.70 0.56
CA VAL A 164 10.75 3.75 -0.42
C VAL A 164 12.17 3.66 -0.97
N ASN A 165 13.19 3.39 -0.13
CA ASN A 165 14.55 3.15 -0.61
C ASN A 165 14.63 1.95 -1.58
N THR A 166 13.95 0.84 -1.26
CA THR A 166 13.89 -0.33 -2.16
C THR A 166 13.30 0.04 -3.52
N VAL A 167 12.24 0.86 -3.55
CA VAL A 167 11.65 1.35 -4.80
C VAL A 167 12.63 2.23 -5.57
N LEU A 168 13.33 3.16 -4.89
CA LEU A 168 14.31 4.04 -5.54
C LEU A 168 15.47 3.25 -6.15
N ASP A 169 15.98 2.26 -5.43
CA ASP A 169 17.04 1.37 -5.92
C ASP A 169 16.58 0.55 -7.13
N TYR A 170 15.32 0.07 -7.10
CA TYR A 170 14.71 -0.66 -8.22
C TYR A 170 14.59 0.22 -9.46
N VAL A 171 14.01 1.43 -9.32
CA VAL A 171 13.83 2.37 -10.43
C VAL A 171 15.18 2.80 -11.02
N ALA A 172 16.20 3.07 -10.20
CA ALA A 172 17.56 3.37 -10.66
C ALA A 172 18.21 2.21 -11.45
N GLY A 173 17.71 0.98 -11.26
CA GLY A 173 18.10 -0.19 -12.06
C GLY A 173 17.45 -0.26 -13.43
N LEU A 174 16.27 0.35 -13.62
CA LEU A 174 15.52 0.34 -14.88
C LEU A 174 16.13 1.28 -15.94
N GLU A 175 16.86 2.29 -15.51
CA GLU A 175 17.44 3.34 -16.37
C GLU A 175 18.85 2.97 -16.91
N LYS A 176 19.33 1.78 -16.61
CA LYS A 176 20.63 1.26 -17.09
C LYS A 176 20.45 0.29 -18.24
#